data_18ef8caaba69723d1a8a69835c1fa554
#
_entry.id   18ef8caaba69723d1a8a69835c1fa554
#
_cell.length_a   1.000
_cell.length_b   1.000
_cell.length_c   1.000
_cell.angle_alpha   90.00
_cell.angle_beta   90.00
_cell.angle_gamma   90.00
#
_symmetry.space_group_name_H-M   'P 1'
#
loop_
_entity.id
_entity.type
_entity.pdbx_description
1 polymer ?
#
loop_
_entity_poly.entity_id
_entity_poly.type
_entity_poly.pdbx_seq_one_letter_code
_entity_poly.pdbx_strand_id
1 'polypeptide(L)'
;MSASVLDITDLKVSFDTPDGVVEAVKGVSFSIAPGECLGVVGESGSGKSQTFLAALGLLPHNGRAAGAVRFLGQDILGASPRILNSLRGHKVSFVFQDPLTALTPHLRIETQMMETLIQHLKMDKPAARARCVEWLERVRIPEAARRLRQYPHELSGGMRQRVMIAMAMMTDPSLLIADEPTTALDATVQAQVLDLMEDLRRDTNTAVALITHDMGVIARMAQRVVVMRRGEIVEQGPVGALFHEPKHDYTRMLLESVPRISSSRLGAERAPPQD
;
A
#
# COMPACT_ATOMS: atom_id res chain seq x y z
N MET A 1 -2.61 18.78 17.03
CA MET A 1 -2.78 17.43 16.47
C MET A 1 -2.48 17.55 14.99
N SER A 2 -1.50 16.81 14.47
CA SER A 2 -1.22 16.80 13.02
C SER A 2 -2.47 16.25 12.31
N ALA A 3 -2.95 16.95 11.28
CA ALA A 3 -4.10 16.50 10.50
C ALA A 3 -3.72 15.17 9.84
N SER A 4 -4.57 14.15 9.94
CA SER A 4 -4.40 12.85 9.28
C SER A 4 -4.50 12.97 7.76
N VAL A 5 -3.83 12.09 7.04
CA VAL A 5 -3.97 11.96 5.58
C VAL A 5 -5.25 11.22 5.24
N LEU A 6 -5.56 10.16 5.99
CA LEU A 6 -6.78 9.37 5.83
C LEU A 6 -7.42 9.15 7.20
N ASP A 7 -8.72 9.44 7.33
CA ASP A 7 -9.56 9.08 8.47
C ASP A 7 -10.71 8.21 8.01
N ILE A 8 -10.85 7.06 8.63
CA ILE A 8 -11.97 6.13 8.44
C ILE A 8 -12.72 6.03 9.75
N THR A 9 -14.04 6.24 9.73
CA THR A 9 -14.90 6.20 10.92
C THR A 9 -16.13 5.35 10.63
N ASP A 10 -16.32 4.30 11.42
CA ASP A 10 -17.44 3.34 11.36
C ASP A 10 -17.73 2.85 9.91
N LEU A 11 -16.68 2.57 9.13
CA LEU A 11 -16.83 2.14 7.76
C LEU A 11 -17.37 0.72 7.71
N LYS A 12 -18.49 0.55 7.02
CA LYS A 12 -19.16 -0.74 6.74
C LYS A 12 -19.15 -0.96 5.25
N VAL A 13 -18.89 -2.21 4.84
CA VAL A 13 -18.93 -2.62 3.44
C VAL A 13 -19.72 -3.91 3.32
N SER A 14 -20.70 -3.90 2.45
CA SER A 14 -21.53 -5.09 2.15
C SER A 14 -21.64 -5.29 0.64
N PHE A 15 -21.89 -6.55 0.27
CA PHE A 15 -22.10 -6.97 -1.12
C PHE A 15 -23.41 -7.71 -1.24
N ASP A 16 -24.24 -7.30 -2.21
CA ASP A 16 -25.42 -8.05 -2.60
C ASP A 16 -24.99 -9.24 -3.47
N THR A 17 -25.18 -10.46 -2.99
CA THR A 17 -24.84 -11.69 -3.71
C THR A 17 -26.10 -12.54 -3.95
N PRO A 18 -26.10 -13.51 -4.89
CA PRO A 18 -27.23 -14.41 -5.08
C PRO A 18 -27.63 -15.19 -3.82
N ASP A 19 -26.67 -15.44 -2.92
CA ASP A 19 -26.87 -16.18 -1.67
C ASP A 19 -27.23 -15.27 -0.49
N GLY A 20 -27.41 -13.96 -0.72
CA GLY A 20 -27.74 -12.96 0.30
C GLY A 20 -26.68 -11.87 0.45
N VAL A 21 -26.84 -11.04 1.49
CA VAL A 21 -25.93 -9.94 1.77
C VAL A 21 -24.72 -10.45 2.55
N VAL A 22 -23.52 -10.17 2.02
CA VAL A 22 -22.25 -10.46 2.69
C VAL A 22 -21.67 -9.18 3.27
N GLU A 23 -21.52 -9.10 4.60
CA GLU A 23 -20.85 -8.01 5.30
C GLU A 23 -19.34 -8.24 5.32
N ALA A 24 -18.62 -7.57 4.41
CA ALA A 24 -17.17 -7.69 4.29
C ALA A 24 -16.41 -6.82 5.30
N VAL A 25 -16.99 -5.68 5.72
CA VAL A 25 -16.45 -4.78 6.74
C VAL A 25 -17.58 -4.31 7.64
N LYS A 26 -17.38 -4.35 8.96
CA LYS A 26 -18.45 -4.24 9.98
C LYS A 26 -18.23 -3.08 10.96
N GLY A 27 -17.86 -1.89 10.45
CA GLY A 27 -17.70 -0.72 11.30
C GLY A 27 -16.27 -0.53 11.79
N VAL A 28 -15.32 -0.44 10.85
CA VAL A 28 -13.90 -0.21 11.18
C VAL A 28 -13.61 1.29 11.31
N SER A 29 -12.70 1.64 12.25
CA SER A 29 -12.27 3.01 12.48
C SER A 29 -10.78 3.07 12.75
N PHE A 30 -10.05 3.84 11.94
CA PHE A 30 -8.63 4.13 12.12
C PHE A 30 -8.23 5.36 11.30
N SER A 31 -7.04 5.89 11.57
CA SER A 31 -6.46 7.00 10.81
C SER A 31 -5.03 6.72 10.40
N ILE A 32 -4.55 7.43 9.38
CA ILE A 32 -3.16 7.38 8.90
C ILE A 32 -2.61 8.81 8.91
N ALA A 33 -1.50 9.01 9.62
CA ALA A 33 -0.82 10.30 9.68
C ALA A 33 0.10 10.54 8.46
N PRO A 34 0.49 11.78 8.15
CA PRO A 34 1.48 12.07 7.11
C PRO A 34 2.80 11.34 7.38
N GLY A 35 3.35 10.70 6.36
CA GLY A 35 4.60 9.92 6.44
C GLY A 35 4.54 8.65 7.30
N GLU A 36 3.39 8.30 7.88
CA GLU A 36 3.20 7.06 8.62
C GLU A 36 3.11 5.85 7.69
N CYS A 37 3.69 4.72 8.08
CA CYS A 37 3.36 3.41 7.54
C CYS A 37 2.43 2.69 8.52
N LEU A 38 1.15 2.57 8.16
CA LEU A 38 0.16 1.78 8.89
C LEU A 38 0.09 0.38 8.29
N GLY A 39 0.40 -0.64 9.08
CA GLY A 39 0.18 -2.02 8.71
C GLY A 39 -1.29 -2.42 8.88
N VAL A 40 -1.84 -3.16 7.93
CA VAL A 40 -3.19 -3.74 8.02
C VAL A 40 -3.06 -5.23 7.77
N VAL A 41 -3.27 -6.04 8.81
CA VAL A 41 -3.04 -7.49 8.79
C VAL A 41 -4.30 -8.30 9.08
N GLY A 42 -4.29 -9.54 8.63
CA GLY A 42 -5.36 -10.51 8.85
C GLY A 42 -5.40 -11.55 7.74
N GLU A 43 -6.17 -12.61 7.94
CA GLU A 43 -6.39 -13.67 6.94
C GLU A 43 -6.96 -13.14 5.62
N SER A 44 -6.84 -13.93 4.55
CA SER A 44 -7.56 -13.66 3.29
C SER A 44 -9.06 -13.58 3.58
N GLY A 45 -9.75 -12.61 2.96
CA GLY A 45 -11.18 -12.39 3.20
C GLY A 45 -11.53 -11.64 4.49
N SER A 46 -10.56 -11.16 5.30
CA SER A 46 -10.86 -10.40 6.53
C SER A 46 -11.36 -8.96 6.29
N GLY A 47 -11.43 -8.48 5.04
CA GLY A 47 -11.96 -7.16 4.69
C GLY A 47 -10.92 -6.08 4.44
N LYS A 48 -9.62 -6.37 4.56
CA LYS A 48 -8.51 -5.40 4.43
C LYS A 48 -8.56 -4.57 3.15
N SER A 49 -8.46 -5.23 2.00
CA SER A 49 -8.49 -4.56 0.69
C SER A 49 -9.82 -3.88 0.42
N GLN A 50 -10.94 -4.50 0.85
CA GLN A 50 -12.28 -3.94 0.68
C GLN A 50 -12.46 -2.62 1.43
N THR A 51 -11.82 -2.45 2.59
CA THR A 51 -11.80 -1.19 3.35
C THR A 51 -11.25 -0.04 2.51
N PHE A 52 -10.11 -0.24 1.84
CA PHE A 52 -9.49 0.80 1.02
C PHE A 52 -10.17 0.98 -0.33
N LEU A 53 -10.63 -0.09 -0.95
CA LEU A 53 -11.43 0.00 -2.19
C LEU A 53 -12.72 0.79 -1.95
N ALA A 54 -13.40 0.55 -0.83
CA ALA A 54 -14.59 1.31 -0.44
C ALA A 54 -14.26 2.79 -0.20
N ALA A 55 -13.19 3.07 0.55
CA ALA A 55 -12.73 4.43 0.82
C ALA A 55 -12.48 5.23 -0.46
N LEU A 56 -11.97 4.58 -1.50
CA LEU A 56 -11.69 5.18 -2.80
C LEU A 56 -12.86 5.09 -3.80
N GLY A 57 -14.01 4.54 -3.42
CA GLY A 57 -15.15 4.35 -4.33
C GLY A 57 -14.84 3.40 -5.49
N LEU A 58 -14.05 2.34 -5.24
CA LEU A 58 -13.64 1.32 -6.21
C LEU A 58 -14.36 -0.02 -6.00
N LEU A 59 -15.44 -0.04 -5.21
CA LEU A 59 -16.25 -1.24 -5.07
C LEU A 59 -16.95 -1.58 -6.39
N PRO A 60 -17.20 -2.87 -6.67
CA PRO A 60 -18.03 -3.28 -7.78
C PRO A 60 -19.48 -2.80 -7.58
N HIS A 61 -20.30 -2.90 -8.62
CA HIS A 61 -21.66 -2.35 -8.65
C HIS A 61 -22.62 -2.96 -7.59
N ASN A 62 -22.35 -4.18 -7.13
CA ASN A 62 -23.10 -4.86 -6.07
C ASN A 62 -22.56 -4.55 -4.66
N GLY A 63 -21.50 -3.73 -4.55
CA GLY A 63 -20.91 -3.31 -3.28
C GLY A 63 -21.51 -2.01 -2.78
N ARG A 64 -21.74 -1.94 -1.47
CA ARG A 64 -22.23 -0.75 -0.76
C ARG A 64 -21.29 -0.40 0.38
N ALA A 65 -21.11 0.89 0.61
CA ALA A 65 -20.33 1.38 1.75
C ALA A 65 -21.15 2.39 2.55
N ALA A 66 -21.00 2.37 3.87
CA ALA A 66 -21.59 3.32 4.81
C ALA A 66 -20.57 3.69 5.89
N GLY A 67 -20.76 4.83 6.56
CA GLY A 67 -19.82 5.40 7.53
C GLY A 67 -19.26 6.73 7.04
N ALA A 68 -18.04 7.07 7.45
CA ALA A 68 -17.36 8.29 6.99
C ALA A 68 -15.91 8.00 6.61
N VAL A 69 -15.46 8.61 5.51
CA VAL A 69 -14.04 8.57 5.06
C VAL A 69 -13.62 9.98 4.69
N ARG A 70 -12.56 10.47 5.36
CA ARG A 70 -11.96 11.76 5.04
C ARG A 70 -10.54 11.56 4.53
N PHE A 71 -10.24 12.23 3.43
CA PHE A 71 -8.90 12.27 2.87
C PHE A 71 -8.43 13.73 2.82
N LEU A 72 -7.32 14.04 3.48
CA LEU A 72 -6.80 15.40 3.68
C LEU A 72 -7.89 16.37 4.19
N GLY A 73 -8.73 15.90 5.11
CA GLY A 73 -9.84 16.66 5.71
C GLY A 73 -11.10 16.76 4.85
N GLN A 74 -11.09 16.27 3.61
CA GLN A 74 -12.27 16.28 2.72
C GLN A 74 -13.03 14.95 2.82
N ASP A 75 -14.35 14.99 2.96
CA ASP A 75 -15.19 13.79 2.89
C ASP A 75 -15.18 13.23 1.47
N ILE A 76 -14.82 11.94 1.34
CA ILE A 76 -14.70 11.26 0.03
C ILE A 76 -15.63 10.07 -0.12
N LEU A 77 -16.24 9.55 0.95
CA LEU A 77 -17.18 8.44 0.84
C LEU A 77 -18.44 8.92 0.11
N GLY A 78 -18.77 8.27 -1.02
CA GLY A 78 -19.90 8.69 -1.86
C GLY A 78 -19.67 9.99 -2.63
N ALA A 79 -18.45 10.52 -2.65
CA ALA A 79 -18.11 11.71 -3.45
C ALA A 79 -18.29 11.46 -4.95
N SER A 80 -18.53 12.54 -5.70
CA SER A 80 -18.74 12.46 -7.14
C SER A 80 -17.53 11.84 -7.88
N PRO A 81 -17.73 11.17 -9.03
CA PRO A 81 -16.64 10.64 -9.82
C PRO A 81 -15.57 11.68 -10.17
N ARG A 82 -15.95 12.95 -10.35
CA ARG A 82 -15.02 14.04 -10.62
C ARG A 82 -14.05 14.26 -9.47
N ILE A 83 -14.53 14.26 -8.23
CA ILE A 83 -13.69 14.40 -7.03
C ILE A 83 -12.78 13.17 -6.89
N LEU A 84 -13.34 11.96 -6.93
CA LEU A 84 -12.56 10.73 -6.78
C LEU A 84 -11.48 10.57 -7.85
N ASN A 85 -11.77 10.92 -9.12
CA ASN A 85 -10.80 10.85 -10.21
C ASN A 85 -9.70 11.91 -10.10
N SER A 86 -9.95 13.04 -9.39
CA SER A 86 -8.88 14.02 -9.12
C SER A 86 -7.90 13.55 -8.03
N LEU A 87 -8.31 12.57 -7.21
CA LEU A 87 -7.49 12.01 -6.14
C LEU A 87 -6.73 10.75 -6.59
N ARG A 88 -7.44 9.82 -7.26
CA ARG A 88 -6.90 8.53 -7.71
C ARG A 88 -5.78 8.72 -8.71
N GLY A 89 -4.67 8.01 -8.53
CA GLY A 89 -3.47 8.07 -9.38
C GLY A 89 -2.66 9.37 -9.24
N HIS A 90 -3.10 10.32 -8.41
CA HIS A 90 -2.39 11.57 -8.14
C HIS A 90 -2.11 11.72 -6.64
N LYS A 91 -3.15 11.97 -5.81
CA LYS A 91 -2.99 12.15 -4.35
C LYS A 91 -3.04 10.84 -3.58
N VAL A 92 -3.74 9.85 -4.12
CA VAL A 92 -3.80 8.49 -3.62
C VAL A 92 -3.40 7.55 -4.75
N SER A 93 -2.40 6.73 -4.50
CA SER A 93 -1.95 5.69 -5.42
C SER A 93 -2.14 4.31 -4.83
N PHE A 94 -2.28 3.30 -5.69
CA PHE A 94 -2.50 1.92 -5.31
C PHE A 94 -1.47 1.00 -5.99
N VAL A 95 -0.82 0.14 -5.20
CA VAL A 95 0.00 -0.98 -5.70
C VAL A 95 -0.77 -2.25 -5.41
N PHE A 96 -1.20 -2.94 -6.46
CA PHE A 96 -1.95 -4.18 -6.38
C PHE A 96 -1.04 -5.39 -6.17
N GLN A 97 -1.62 -6.47 -5.67
CA GLN A 97 -0.94 -7.71 -5.33
C GLN A 97 -0.19 -8.35 -6.51
N ASP A 98 -0.79 -8.33 -7.71
CA ASP A 98 -0.23 -8.99 -8.89
C ASP A 98 0.21 -7.96 -9.96
N PRO A 99 1.53 -7.85 -10.21
CA PRO A 99 2.06 -6.98 -11.25
C PRO A 99 1.62 -7.37 -12.67
N LEU A 100 1.25 -8.63 -12.89
CA LEU A 100 0.83 -9.10 -14.22
C LEU A 100 -0.56 -8.59 -14.60
N THR A 101 -1.41 -8.39 -13.62
CA THR A 101 -2.76 -7.83 -13.81
C THR A 101 -2.77 -6.31 -13.82
N ALA A 102 -1.81 -5.68 -13.12
CA ALA A 102 -1.71 -4.23 -13.03
C ALA A 102 -1.05 -3.57 -14.25
N LEU A 103 -0.10 -4.25 -14.89
CA LEU A 103 0.55 -3.75 -16.11
C LEU A 103 -0.13 -4.32 -17.36
N THR A 104 -0.55 -3.46 -18.28
CA THR A 104 -1.17 -3.86 -19.54
C THR A 104 -0.16 -4.56 -20.44
N PRO A 105 -0.31 -5.87 -20.74
CA PRO A 105 0.76 -6.67 -21.36
C PRO A 105 1.18 -6.23 -22.74
N HIS A 106 0.25 -5.66 -23.54
CA HIS A 106 0.45 -5.24 -24.93
C HIS A 106 0.87 -3.77 -25.07
N LEU A 107 1.02 -3.04 -23.97
CA LEU A 107 1.53 -1.67 -23.94
C LEU A 107 2.95 -1.64 -23.41
N ARG A 108 3.79 -0.79 -23.99
CA ARG A 108 5.15 -0.55 -23.47
C ARG A 108 5.08 0.13 -22.10
N ILE A 109 6.09 -0.10 -21.28
CA ILE A 109 6.23 0.57 -19.97
C ILE A 109 6.17 2.10 -20.14
N GLU A 110 6.85 2.65 -21.15
CA GLU A 110 6.83 4.08 -21.49
C GLU A 110 5.40 4.62 -21.64
N THR A 111 4.56 3.92 -22.38
CA THR A 111 3.18 4.36 -22.65
C THR A 111 2.38 4.44 -21.35
N GLN A 112 2.46 3.40 -20.53
CA GLN A 112 1.69 3.31 -19.27
C GLN A 112 2.16 4.34 -18.24
N MET A 113 3.47 4.50 -18.07
CA MET A 113 4.03 5.49 -17.12
C MET A 113 3.73 6.92 -17.57
N MET A 114 3.98 7.24 -18.83
CA MET A 114 3.78 8.61 -19.34
C MET A 114 2.32 9.03 -19.29
N GLU A 115 1.37 8.11 -19.54
CA GLU A 115 -0.06 8.41 -19.49
C GLU A 115 -0.46 8.98 -18.12
N THR A 116 0.02 8.37 -17.04
CA THR A 116 -0.23 8.86 -15.66
C THR A 116 0.27 10.29 -15.46
N LEU A 117 1.48 10.60 -15.90
CA LEU A 117 2.07 11.93 -15.75
C LEU A 117 1.36 12.99 -16.62
N ILE A 118 1.05 12.65 -17.87
CA ILE A 118 0.35 13.54 -18.79
C ILE A 118 -1.07 13.83 -18.29
N GLN A 119 -1.78 12.79 -17.81
CA GLN A 119 -3.16 12.94 -17.36
C GLN A 119 -3.26 13.72 -16.06
N HIS A 120 -2.45 13.39 -15.05
CA HIS A 120 -2.56 13.95 -13.70
C HIS A 120 -1.73 15.21 -13.50
N LEU A 121 -0.51 15.28 -14.03
CA LEU A 121 0.39 16.41 -13.85
C LEU A 121 0.44 17.34 -15.05
N LYS A 122 -0.31 17.04 -16.14
CA LYS A 122 -0.35 17.84 -17.37
C LYS A 122 1.02 18.07 -18.00
N MET A 123 1.95 17.16 -17.79
CA MET A 123 3.30 17.22 -18.34
C MET A 123 3.26 17.04 -19.85
N ASP A 124 4.16 17.71 -20.57
CA ASP A 124 4.39 17.42 -21.98
C ASP A 124 5.14 16.08 -22.14
N LYS A 125 5.13 15.52 -23.35
CA LYS A 125 5.70 14.19 -23.60
C LYS A 125 7.20 14.10 -23.30
N PRO A 126 8.06 15.09 -23.69
CA PRO A 126 9.49 15.06 -23.36
C PRO A 126 9.76 15.06 -21.86
N ALA A 127 9.10 15.94 -21.10
CA ALA A 127 9.25 16.03 -19.67
C ALA A 127 8.70 14.76 -18.95
N ALA A 128 7.54 14.26 -19.37
CA ALA A 128 6.99 13.02 -18.85
C ALA A 128 7.94 11.83 -19.07
N ARG A 129 8.55 11.74 -20.27
CA ARG A 129 9.53 10.69 -20.57
C ARG A 129 10.78 10.80 -19.69
N ALA A 130 11.31 12.00 -19.50
CA ALA A 130 12.48 12.22 -18.65
C ALA A 130 12.19 11.81 -17.22
N ARG A 131 11.01 12.18 -16.66
CA ARG A 131 10.59 11.78 -15.32
C ARG A 131 10.37 10.27 -15.20
N CYS A 132 9.87 9.59 -16.25
CA CYS A 132 9.79 8.14 -16.24
C CYS A 132 11.17 7.47 -16.13
N VAL A 133 12.18 7.96 -16.84
CA VAL A 133 13.55 7.45 -16.74
C VAL A 133 14.10 7.67 -15.33
N GLU A 134 13.97 8.89 -14.78
CA GLU A 134 14.38 9.24 -13.42
C GLU A 134 13.74 8.29 -12.39
N TRP A 135 12.44 8.03 -12.48
CA TRP A 135 11.76 7.14 -11.54
C TRP A 135 12.16 5.68 -11.68
N LEU A 136 12.43 5.19 -12.90
CA LEU A 136 12.99 3.85 -13.08
C LEU A 136 14.39 3.71 -12.48
N GLU A 137 15.21 4.75 -12.53
CA GLU A 137 16.52 4.82 -11.86
C GLU A 137 16.35 4.83 -10.33
N ARG A 138 15.43 5.65 -9.79
CA ARG A 138 15.12 5.70 -8.34
C ARG A 138 14.67 4.34 -7.81
N VAL A 139 13.91 3.58 -8.59
CA VAL A 139 13.51 2.21 -8.21
C VAL A 139 14.58 1.16 -8.57
N ARG A 140 15.80 1.60 -8.87
CA ARG A 140 16.98 0.75 -9.11
C ARG A 140 16.79 -0.23 -10.28
N ILE A 141 16.14 0.21 -11.37
CA ILE A 141 16.06 -0.53 -12.62
C ILE A 141 17.27 -0.17 -13.48
N PRO A 142 18.16 -1.13 -13.80
CA PRO A 142 19.33 -0.87 -14.64
C PRO A 142 18.92 -0.54 -16.07
N GLU A 143 19.70 0.31 -16.77
CA GLU A 143 19.42 0.72 -18.15
C GLU A 143 18.00 1.31 -18.34
N ALA A 144 17.56 2.18 -17.41
CA ALA A 144 16.18 2.69 -17.31
C ALA A 144 15.60 3.16 -18.67
N ALA A 145 16.36 3.96 -19.43
CA ALA A 145 15.93 4.46 -20.74
C ALA A 145 15.69 3.35 -21.79
N ARG A 146 16.39 2.22 -21.69
CA ARG A 146 16.19 1.04 -22.54
C ARG A 146 14.98 0.26 -22.05
N ARG A 147 14.88 0.00 -20.73
CA ARG A 147 13.79 -0.76 -20.10
C ARG A 147 12.43 -0.08 -20.30
N LEU A 148 12.40 1.24 -20.33
CA LEU A 148 11.20 2.02 -20.57
C LEU A 148 10.52 1.66 -21.92
N ARG A 149 11.28 1.24 -22.94
CA ARG A 149 10.77 0.84 -24.25
C ARG A 149 10.27 -0.60 -24.33
N GLN A 150 10.52 -1.39 -23.29
CA GLN A 150 10.13 -2.80 -23.23
C GLN A 150 8.64 -2.96 -22.85
N TYR A 151 8.15 -4.18 -23.09
CA TYR A 151 6.84 -4.63 -22.63
C TYR A 151 6.96 -5.31 -21.25
N PRO A 152 5.87 -5.39 -20.48
CA PRO A 152 5.90 -6.04 -19.16
C PRO A 152 6.47 -7.45 -19.17
N HIS A 153 6.17 -8.26 -20.17
CA HIS A 153 6.63 -9.64 -20.27
C HIS A 153 8.16 -9.79 -20.51
N GLU A 154 8.83 -8.73 -20.94
CA GLU A 154 10.30 -8.71 -21.11
C GLU A 154 11.05 -8.36 -19.81
N LEU A 155 10.32 -8.04 -18.71
CA LEU A 155 10.87 -7.72 -17.41
C LEU A 155 10.72 -8.89 -16.44
N SER A 156 11.68 -9.06 -15.51
CA SER A 156 11.54 -10.01 -14.41
C SER A 156 10.40 -9.62 -13.46
N GLY A 157 9.92 -10.55 -12.62
CA GLY A 157 8.87 -10.29 -11.63
C GLY A 157 9.22 -9.12 -10.70
N GLY A 158 10.42 -9.11 -10.15
CA GLY A 158 10.90 -8.01 -9.30
C GLY A 158 11.05 -6.68 -10.03
N MET A 159 11.40 -6.69 -11.33
CA MET A 159 11.43 -5.45 -12.14
C MET A 159 10.02 -4.93 -12.41
N ARG A 160 9.04 -5.79 -12.70
CA ARG A 160 7.64 -5.40 -12.86
C ARG A 160 7.10 -4.76 -11.58
N GLN A 161 7.41 -5.36 -10.42
CA GLN A 161 7.02 -4.82 -9.12
C GLN A 161 7.61 -3.42 -8.89
N ARG A 162 8.89 -3.22 -9.20
CA ARG A 162 9.54 -1.92 -9.09
C ARG A 162 8.96 -0.89 -10.06
N VAL A 163 8.58 -1.29 -11.29
CA VAL A 163 7.86 -0.42 -12.24
C VAL A 163 6.51 0.01 -11.66
N MET A 164 5.74 -0.90 -11.07
CA MET A 164 4.46 -0.54 -10.42
C MET A 164 4.65 0.45 -9.28
N ILE A 165 5.66 0.23 -8.43
CA ILE A 165 5.99 1.16 -7.35
C ILE A 165 6.39 2.53 -7.92
N ALA A 166 7.21 2.58 -8.99
CA ALA A 166 7.56 3.82 -9.66
C ALA A 166 6.31 4.53 -10.19
N MET A 167 5.41 3.81 -10.88
CA MET A 167 4.14 4.37 -11.39
C MET A 167 3.27 4.92 -10.26
N ALA A 168 3.20 4.24 -9.13
CA ALA A 168 2.41 4.67 -7.99
C ALA A 168 2.99 5.90 -7.29
N MET A 169 4.32 6.05 -7.28
CA MET A 169 5.03 7.10 -6.54
C MET A 169 5.39 8.34 -7.37
N MET A 170 5.45 8.24 -8.70
CA MET A 170 5.95 9.31 -9.58
C MET A 170 5.06 10.56 -9.66
N THR A 171 3.86 10.50 -9.09
CA THR A 171 2.95 11.66 -8.95
C THR A 171 3.07 12.34 -7.59
N ASP A 172 4.03 11.91 -6.76
CA ASP A 172 4.24 12.36 -5.38
C ASP A 172 2.95 12.31 -4.55
N PRO A 173 2.36 11.10 -4.36
CA PRO A 173 1.08 10.94 -3.69
C PRO A 173 1.19 11.24 -2.19
N SER A 174 0.10 11.71 -1.58
CA SER A 174 0.01 11.86 -0.13
C SER A 174 -0.19 10.52 0.59
N LEU A 175 -0.78 9.53 -0.12
CA LEU A 175 -1.05 8.18 0.40
C LEU A 175 -0.75 7.13 -0.68
N LEU A 176 0.04 6.13 -0.33
CA LEU A 176 0.23 4.90 -1.07
C LEU A 176 -0.49 3.75 -0.36
N ILE A 177 -1.39 3.07 -1.04
CA ILE A 177 -2.00 1.83 -0.56
C ILE A 177 -1.28 0.68 -1.27
N ALA A 178 -0.58 -0.15 -0.51
CA ALA A 178 0.16 -1.29 -1.02
C ALA A 178 -0.50 -2.58 -0.54
N ASP A 179 -1.22 -3.26 -1.44
CA ASP A 179 -1.96 -4.48 -1.14
C ASP A 179 -1.11 -5.69 -1.52
N GLU A 180 -0.55 -6.36 -0.52
CA GLU A 180 0.35 -7.50 -0.64
C GLU A 180 1.50 -7.27 -1.66
N PRO A 181 2.27 -6.20 -1.55
CA PRO A 181 3.18 -5.75 -2.61
C PRO A 181 4.36 -6.70 -2.88
N THR A 182 4.53 -7.76 -2.11
CA THR A 182 5.68 -8.67 -2.20
C THR A 182 5.33 -10.15 -2.23
N THR A 183 4.04 -10.52 -2.22
CA THR A 183 3.57 -11.92 -2.07
C THR A 183 4.06 -12.86 -3.18
N ALA A 184 4.30 -12.38 -4.39
CA ALA A 184 4.74 -13.18 -5.53
C ALA A 184 6.28 -13.17 -5.74
N LEU A 185 7.06 -12.68 -4.76
CA LEU A 185 8.51 -12.51 -4.87
C LEU A 185 9.25 -13.49 -3.95
N ASP A 186 10.46 -13.90 -4.38
CA ASP A 186 11.36 -14.60 -3.48
C ASP A 186 11.84 -13.71 -2.34
N ALA A 187 12.31 -14.29 -1.23
CA ALA A 187 12.66 -13.60 0.00
C ALA A 187 13.73 -12.49 -0.20
N THR A 188 14.67 -12.69 -1.13
CA THR A 188 15.73 -11.70 -1.41
C THR A 188 15.16 -10.50 -2.13
N VAL A 189 14.36 -10.72 -3.18
CA VAL A 189 13.71 -9.66 -3.95
C VAL A 189 12.67 -8.94 -3.09
N GLN A 190 11.92 -9.67 -2.26
CA GLN A 190 10.99 -9.09 -1.28
C GLN A 190 11.70 -8.09 -0.37
N ALA A 191 12.83 -8.50 0.24
CA ALA A 191 13.61 -7.62 1.11
C ALA A 191 14.04 -6.33 0.39
N GLN A 192 14.53 -6.44 -0.86
CA GLN A 192 14.96 -5.30 -1.68
C GLN A 192 13.80 -4.36 -2.05
N VAL A 193 12.60 -4.90 -2.30
CA VAL A 193 11.40 -4.09 -2.61
C VAL A 193 10.92 -3.35 -1.36
N LEU A 194 10.95 -3.99 -0.20
CA LEU A 194 10.58 -3.34 1.07
C LEU A 194 11.55 -2.22 1.44
N ASP A 195 12.88 -2.43 1.28
CA ASP A 195 13.88 -1.36 1.49
C ASP A 195 13.63 -0.18 0.56
N LEU A 196 13.38 -0.46 -0.71
CA LEU A 196 13.05 0.57 -1.70
C LEU A 196 11.81 1.36 -1.31
N MET A 197 10.74 0.69 -0.89
CA MET A 197 9.50 1.35 -0.46
C MET A 197 9.74 2.24 0.77
N GLU A 198 10.55 1.79 1.73
CA GLU A 198 10.89 2.56 2.92
C GLU A 198 11.74 3.79 2.57
N ASP A 199 12.74 3.65 1.69
CA ASP A 199 13.55 4.77 1.20
C ASP A 199 12.65 5.82 0.52
N LEU A 200 11.80 5.38 -0.42
CA LEU A 200 10.88 6.28 -1.14
C LEU A 200 9.89 6.96 -0.18
N ARG A 201 9.32 6.23 0.79
CA ARG A 201 8.41 6.80 1.79
C ARG A 201 9.06 7.93 2.58
N ARG A 202 10.31 7.73 3.02
CA ARG A 202 11.08 8.75 3.77
C ARG A 202 11.38 9.97 2.91
N ASP A 203 11.84 9.75 1.67
CA ASP A 203 12.23 10.82 0.75
C ASP A 203 11.05 11.73 0.38
N THR A 204 9.85 11.16 0.23
CA THR A 204 8.65 11.89 -0.23
C THR A 204 7.69 12.24 0.89
N ASN A 205 7.93 11.77 2.13
CA ASN A 205 7.00 11.87 3.25
C ASN A 205 5.58 11.34 2.93
N THR A 206 5.49 10.36 2.02
CA THR A 206 4.25 9.70 1.64
C THR A 206 3.76 8.81 2.77
N ALA A 207 2.49 8.90 3.15
CA ALA A 207 1.87 7.93 4.04
C ALA A 207 1.66 6.59 3.31
N VAL A 208 1.82 5.48 4.01
CA VAL A 208 1.66 4.13 3.43
C VAL A 208 0.65 3.33 4.23
N ALA A 209 -0.37 2.79 3.56
CA ALA A 209 -1.20 1.71 4.07
C ALA A 209 -0.66 0.39 3.52
N LEU A 210 0.01 -0.39 4.35
CA LEU A 210 0.64 -1.65 3.97
C LEU A 210 -0.27 -2.82 4.36
N ILE A 211 -0.94 -3.40 3.39
CA ILE A 211 -1.84 -4.54 3.57
C ILE A 211 -1.03 -5.82 3.33
N THR A 212 -0.97 -6.70 4.30
CA THR A 212 -0.29 -7.99 4.18
C THR A 212 -0.81 -8.99 5.22
N HIS A 213 -0.55 -10.26 5.00
CA HIS A 213 -0.70 -11.31 6.01
C HIS A 213 0.63 -11.63 6.72
N ASP A 214 1.75 -11.05 6.26
CA ASP A 214 3.09 -11.29 6.80
C ASP A 214 3.44 -10.32 7.94
N MET A 215 3.41 -10.82 9.18
CA MET A 215 3.77 -10.06 10.37
C MET A 215 5.25 -9.64 10.37
N GLY A 216 6.15 -10.37 9.70
CA GLY A 216 7.56 -10.00 9.56
C GLY A 216 7.74 -8.73 8.73
N VAL A 217 6.95 -8.58 7.67
CA VAL A 217 6.90 -7.36 6.85
C VAL A 217 6.38 -6.18 7.68
N ILE A 218 5.34 -6.40 8.51
CA ILE A 218 4.81 -5.37 9.40
C ILE A 218 5.84 -4.94 10.43
N ALA A 219 6.52 -5.88 11.09
CA ALA A 219 7.56 -5.58 12.08
C ALA A 219 8.69 -4.71 11.52
N ARG A 220 8.97 -4.86 10.22
CA ARG A 220 10.03 -4.14 9.52
C ARG A 220 9.63 -2.73 9.12
N MET A 221 8.40 -2.54 8.63
CA MET A 221 8.00 -1.32 7.92
C MET A 221 7.02 -0.43 8.69
N ALA A 222 6.12 -1.02 9.46
CA ALA A 222 5.02 -0.28 10.04
C ALA A 222 5.36 0.33 11.41
N GLN A 223 4.82 1.51 11.70
CA GLN A 223 4.86 2.13 13.01
C GLN A 223 3.67 1.71 13.86
N ARG A 224 2.50 1.58 13.23
CA ARG A 224 1.27 1.09 13.86
C ARG A 224 0.67 -0.01 13.01
N VAL A 225 -0.15 -0.83 13.64
CA VAL A 225 -0.83 -1.94 12.97
C VAL A 225 -2.30 -2.01 13.37
N VAL A 226 -3.11 -2.38 12.41
CA VAL A 226 -4.54 -2.72 12.56
C VAL A 226 -4.67 -4.20 12.22
N VAL A 227 -5.19 -5.00 13.14
CA VAL A 227 -5.45 -6.43 12.95
C VAL A 227 -6.92 -6.62 12.65
N MET A 228 -7.22 -7.13 11.46
CA MET A 228 -8.58 -7.36 11.00
C MET A 228 -8.92 -8.85 10.96
N ARG A 229 -10.12 -9.19 11.44
CA ARG A 229 -10.68 -10.54 11.38
C ARG A 229 -12.17 -10.48 11.06
N ARG A 230 -12.62 -11.18 10.03
CA ARG A 230 -14.05 -11.29 9.65
C ARG A 230 -14.78 -9.95 9.54
N GLY A 231 -14.11 -8.95 8.98
CA GLY A 231 -14.67 -7.61 8.76
C GLY A 231 -14.54 -6.64 9.94
N GLU A 232 -13.93 -7.05 11.04
CA GLU A 232 -13.79 -6.23 12.26
C GLU A 232 -12.33 -5.98 12.59
N ILE A 233 -12.05 -4.85 13.26
CA ILE A 233 -10.75 -4.61 13.90
C ILE A 233 -10.77 -5.29 15.26
N VAL A 234 -9.92 -6.30 15.45
CA VAL A 234 -9.82 -7.04 16.72
C VAL A 234 -8.75 -6.46 17.64
N GLU A 235 -7.73 -5.83 17.05
CA GLU A 235 -6.68 -5.14 17.80
C GLU A 235 -6.02 -4.07 16.93
N GLN A 236 -5.57 -2.95 17.53
CA GLN A 236 -4.78 -1.93 16.85
C GLN A 236 -3.86 -1.21 17.84
N GLY A 237 -2.70 -0.76 17.36
CA GLY A 237 -1.76 -0.03 18.20
C GLY A 237 -0.36 0.07 17.60
N PRO A 238 0.61 0.60 18.35
CA PRO A 238 2.01 0.59 17.97
C PRO A 238 2.52 -0.84 17.74
N VAL A 239 3.30 -1.05 16.68
CA VAL A 239 3.82 -2.38 16.32
C VAL A 239 4.57 -3.02 17.48
N GLY A 240 5.48 -2.28 18.15
CA GLY A 240 6.25 -2.81 19.28
C GLY A 240 5.36 -3.34 20.41
N ALA A 241 4.32 -2.59 20.79
CA ALA A 241 3.39 -3.02 21.85
C ALA A 241 2.65 -4.31 21.46
N LEU A 242 2.13 -4.37 20.23
CA LEU A 242 1.36 -5.51 19.75
C LEU A 242 2.22 -6.78 19.62
N PHE A 243 3.49 -6.64 19.25
CA PHE A 243 4.43 -7.77 19.15
C PHE A 243 4.89 -8.28 20.51
N HIS A 244 5.05 -7.40 21.51
CA HIS A 244 5.49 -7.79 22.86
C HIS A 244 4.35 -8.27 23.74
N GLU A 245 3.18 -7.65 23.63
CA GLU A 245 2.03 -7.89 24.50
C GLU A 245 0.71 -7.90 23.71
N PRO A 246 0.50 -8.89 22.82
CA PRO A 246 -0.74 -9.01 22.07
C PRO A 246 -1.91 -9.31 23.01
N LYS A 247 -2.99 -8.54 22.92
CA LYS A 247 -4.16 -8.65 23.80
C LYS A 247 -5.18 -9.65 23.27
N HIS A 248 -5.35 -9.70 21.95
CA HIS A 248 -6.35 -10.56 21.32
C HIS A 248 -5.75 -11.92 20.92
N ASP A 249 -6.46 -13.03 21.15
CA ASP A 249 -6.00 -14.39 20.84
C ASP A 249 -5.64 -14.58 19.37
N TYR A 250 -6.41 -13.97 18.47
CA TYR A 250 -6.11 -14.01 17.04
C TYR A 250 -4.78 -13.34 16.69
N THR A 251 -4.45 -12.23 17.35
CA THR A 251 -3.15 -11.57 17.18
C THR A 251 -2.01 -12.48 17.64
N ARG A 252 -2.18 -13.18 18.78
CA ARG A 252 -1.20 -14.16 19.28
C ARG A 252 -0.98 -15.28 18.25
N MET A 253 -2.07 -15.83 17.71
CA MET A 253 -2.01 -16.87 16.67
C MET A 253 -1.27 -16.39 15.43
N LEU A 254 -1.51 -15.16 14.96
CA LEU A 254 -0.79 -14.59 13.81
C LEU A 254 0.71 -14.45 14.09
N LEU A 255 1.09 -14.02 15.28
CA LEU A 255 2.49 -13.86 15.69
C LEU A 255 3.21 -15.20 15.85
N GLU A 256 2.54 -16.25 16.30
CA GLU A 256 3.09 -17.60 16.41
C GLU A 256 3.41 -18.22 15.05
N SER A 257 2.71 -17.80 13.99
CA SER A 257 2.96 -18.25 12.62
C SER A 257 4.22 -17.64 11.98
N VAL A 258 4.78 -16.59 12.60
CA VAL A 258 6.04 -15.99 12.13
C VAL A 258 7.21 -16.87 12.53
N PRO A 259 8.04 -17.34 11.57
CA PRO A 259 9.25 -18.06 11.93
C PRO A 259 10.10 -17.21 12.89
N ARG A 260 10.43 -17.73 14.07
CA ARG A 260 11.27 -17.01 15.04
C ARG A 260 12.63 -16.76 14.40
N ILE A 261 12.85 -15.57 13.85
CA ILE A 261 14.19 -15.09 13.58
C ILE A 261 14.82 -14.92 14.96
N SER A 262 15.82 -15.76 15.24
CA SER A 262 16.55 -15.79 16.51
C SER A 262 16.86 -14.35 16.98
N SER A 263 16.54 -14.04 18.22
CA SER A 263 16.61 -12.76 18.91
C SER A 263 18.03 -12.13 19.01
N SER A 264 18.98 -12.55 18.20
CA SER A 264 20.38 -12.08 18.21
C SER A 264 20.63 -10.81 17.40
N ARG A 265 19.62 -10.20 16.76
CA ARG A 265 19.81 -8.96 15.99
C ARG A 265 19.05 -7.72 16.50
N LEU A 266 18.27 -7.84 17.56
CA LEU A 266 17.56 -6.70 18.18
C LEU A 266 18.32 -6.06 19.35
N GLY A 267 19.54 -6.50 19.65
CA GLY A 267 20.33 -6.08 20.81
C GLY A 267 21.74 -5.56 20.54
N ALA A 268 22.04 -5.07 19.35
CA ALA A 268 23.32 -4.39 19.12
C ALA A 268 23.15 -2.85 19.17
N GLU A 269 22.87 -2.32 20.37
CA GLU A 269 23.20 -0.93 20.69
C GLU A 269 24.70 -0.73 20.48
N ARG A 270 25.05 0.22 19.61
CA ARG A 270 26.41 0.70 19.43
C ARG A 270 26.87 1.32 20.75
N ALA A 271 27.80 0.66 21.44
CA ALA A 271 28.58 1.29 22.48
C ALA A 271 29.44 2.43 21.85
N PRO A 272 29.54 3.59 22.50
CA PRO A 272 30.43 4.65 22.02
C PRO A 272 31.90 4.22 22.14
N PRO A 273 32.81 4.74 21.27
CA PRO A 273 34.23 4.46 21.38
C PRO A 273 34.74 5.03 22.69
N GLN A 274 35.46 4.23 23.46
CA GLN A 274 36.27 4.70 24.57
C GLN A 274 37.62 5.17 24.02
N ASP A 275 37.99 6.37 24.42
CA ASP A 275 39.30 7.03 24.19
C ASP A 275 40.50 6.20 24.67
#